data_9ef8cc8eafea87ae85b1e1dc3e8ff26b
#
_entry.id   9ef8cc8eafea87ae85b1e1dc3e8ff26b
#
_cell.length_a   1.000
_cell.length_b   1.000
_cell.length_c   1.000
_cell.angle_alpha   90.00
_cell.angle_beta   90.00
_cell.angle_gamma   90.00
#
_symmetry.space_group_name_H-M   'P 1'
#
loop_
_entity.id
_entity.type
_entity.pdbx_description
1 polymer ?
#
loop_
_entity_poly.entity_id
_entity_poly.type
_entity_poly.pdbx_seq_one_letter_code
_entity_poly.pdbx_strand_id
1 'polypeptide(L)'
;MNNRPKILLTGASGCIGFEVLKQLHQQRHKFDITVLGTTSKRSLKKLSSFKEGITIVYGDIANNNDVKKVCVNMNFVIHLAAIIPPLAEENSELALKVNTIGTENLIRNLEQLSPDAFFIYSSSISIYGDRLENIMINVDDPLMPGERDEYARTKITAEHIICSSKLDWSIFRLTAIMGNHKVSKLMFHMPLATSMEIATPEDTARAFILAIEKRSDISKIIFNLGGGVNCRTTYEELLTHMFEIFGLGKLNFPDKAFAEKNFHCGFYEDGDDLEEILHFRNDTMESYYMREKLKIPLWRKWMTFIFKNQIKNLLLKKSEPYEAFINDDRIESQHYFNTG
;
A
#
# COMPACT_ATOMS: atom_id res chain seq x y z
N MET A 1 22.85 -3.62 -31.36
CA MET A 1 22.80 -3.54 -29.89
C MET A 1 21.34 -3.78 -29.50
N ASN A 2 21.06 -4.85 -28.73
CA ASN A 2 19.69 -5.06 -28.21
C ASN A 2 19.37 -3.93 -27.24
N ASN A 3 18.56 -2.99 -27.69
CA ASN A 3 18.13 -1.84 -26.87
C ASN A 3 17.03 -2.34 -25.93
N ARG A 4 17.42 -2.82 -24.73
CA ARG A 4 16.46 -3.28 -23.72
C ARG A 4 15.61 -2.10 -23.24
N PRO A 5 14.28 -2.31 -23.07
CA PRO A 5 13.44 -1.27 -22.51
C PRO A 5 13.92 -0.83 -21.11
N LYS A 6 13.89 0.47 -20.86
CA LYS A 6 14.32 1.08 -19.60
C LYS A 6 13.15 1.26 -18.66
N ILE A 7 13.31 0.78 -17.44
CA ILE A 7 12.30 0.88 -16.37
C ILE A 7 12.85 1.77 -15.26
N LEU A 8 12.08 2.78 -14.85
CA LEU A 8 12.29 3.51 -13.62
C LEU A 8 11.35 2.97 -12.53
N LEU A 9 11.92 2.54 -11.41
CA LEU A 9 11.17 2.15 -10.21
C LEU A 9 11.43 3.14 -9.08
N THR A 10 10.36 3.70 -8.51
CA THR A 10 10.43 4.47 -7.27
C THR A 10 9.78 3.70 -6.12
N GLY A 11 10.15 4.00 -4.88
CA GLY A 11 9.59 3.29 -3.72
C GLY A 11 10.13 1.87 -3.50
N ALA A 12 11.22 1.48 -4.15
CA ALA A 12 11.80 0.13 -4.12
C ALA A 12 12.18 -0.39 -2.71
N SER A 13 12.34 0.46 -1.70
CA SER A 13 12.58 0.04 -0.31
C SER A 13 11.30 -0.21 0.48
N GLY A 14 10.12 0.10 -0.07
CA GLY A 14 8.80 -0.18 0.50
C GLY A 14 8.45 -1.67 0.51
N CYS A 15 7.23 -2.01 0.88
CA CYS A 15 6.76 -3.40 0.89
C CYS A 15 6.59 -3.94 -0.53
N ILE A 16 5.71 -3.30 -1.30
CA ILE A 16 5.43 -3.67 -2.69
C ILE A 16 6.65 -3.43 -3.58
N GLY A 17 7.27 -2.23 -3.47
CA GLY A 17 8.40 -1.87 -4.31
C GLY A 17 9.61 -2.80 -4.18
N PHE A 18 9.83 -3.38 -3.00
CA PHE A 18 10.89 -4.36 -2.80
C PHE A 18 10.58 -5.68 -3.51
N GLU A 19 9.32 -6.09 -3.52
CA GLU A 19 8.88 -7.28 -4.23
C GLU A 19 8.93 -7.06 -5.76
N VAL A 20 8.48 -5.88 -6.24
CA VAL A 20 8.66 -5.47 -7.64
C VAL A 20 10.13 -5.51 -8.05
N LEU A 21 11.03 -4.96 -7.22
CA LEU A 21 12.46 -4.97 -7.50
C LEU A 21 13.02 -6.40 -7.58
N LYS A 22 12.61 -7.30 -6.69
CA LYS A 22 13.01 -8.72 -6.72
C LYS A 22 12.57 -9.40 -8.02
N GLN A 23 11.31 -9.25 -8.40
CA GLN A 23 10.78 -9.86 -9.61
C GLN A 23 11.38 -9.23 -10.88
N LEU A 24 11.61 -7.93 -10.94
CA LEU A 24 12.34 -7.27 -12.02
C LEU A 24 13.80 -7.75 -12.11
N HIS A 25 14.48 -7.93 -10.98
CA HIS A 25 15.85 -8.43 -10.95
C HIS A 25 15.98 -9.84 -11.54
N GLN A 26 14.95 -10.69 -11.36
CA GLN A 26 14.90 -11.99 -12.03
C GLN A 26 14.82 -11.85 -13.58
N GLN A 27 14.24 -10.76 -14.06
CA GLN A 27 14.08 -10.44 -15.48
C GLN A 27 15.09 -9.39 -16.00
N ARG A 28 16.18 -9.12 -15.27
CA ARG A 28 17.19 -8.10 -15.61
C ARG A 28 17.86 -8.29 -16.97
N HIS A 29 17.74 -9.48 -17.56
CA HIS A 29 18.20 -9.74 -18.93
C HIS A 29 17.27 -9.14 -19.99
N LYS A 30 15.99 -8.84 -19.65
CA LYS A 30 15.00 -8.24 -20.54
C LYS A 30 14.98 -6.70 -20.44
N PHE A 31 15.33 -6.12 -19.29
CA PHE A 31 15.15 -4.71 -18.98
C PHE A 31 16.42 -4.05 -18.44
N ASP A 32 16.57 -2.76 -18.72
CA ASP A 32 17.51 -1.89 -18.04
C ASP A 32 16.79 -1.18 -16.89
N ILE A 33 17.11 -1.56 -15.66
CA ILE A 33 16.36 -1.16 -14.47
C ILE A 33 17.10 -0.04 -13.74
N THR A 34 16.42 1.08 -13.54
CA THR A 34 16.86 2.21 -12.71
C THR A 34 15.95 2.35 -11.50
N VAL A 35 16.54 2.50 -10.33
CA VAL A 35 15.82 2.72 -9.07
C VAL A 35 16.16 4.09 -8.53
N LEU A 36 15.13 4.91 -8.23
CA LEU A 36 15.28 6.09 -7.40
C LEU A 36 15.05 5.68 -5.94
N GLY A 37 16.14 5.59 -5.17
CA GLY A 37 16.13 5.22 -3.76
C GLY A 37 16.42 6.41 -2.84
N THR A 38 15.89 6.39 -1.61
CA THR A 38 16.23 7.40 -0.61
C THR A 38 17.57 7.09 0.07
N THR A 39 18.19 8.11 0.68
CA THR A 39 19.43 7.97 1.47
C THR A 39 19.20 7.41 2.89
N SER A 40 17.98 7.02 3.24
CA SER A 40 17.67 6.44 4.55
C SER A 40 18.44 5.13 4.80
N LYS A 41 18.86 4.89 6.05
CA LYS A 41 19.56 3.65 6.44
C LYS A 41 18.81 2.39 6.00
N ARG A 42 17.47 2.42 6.06
CA ARG A 42 16.63 1.30 5.61
C ARG A 42 16.73 1.08 4.11
N SER A 43 16.65 2.13 3.32
CA SER A 43 16.75 2.07 1.86
C SER A 43 18.13 1.57 1.45
N LEU A 44 19.20 2.18 1.97
CA LEU A 44 20.58 1.77 1.70
C LEU A 44 20.80 0.27 2.00
N LYS A 45 20.36 -0.21 3.16
CA LYS A 45 20.49 -1.61 3.55
C LYS A 45 19.71 -2.56 2.64
N LYS A 46 18.46 -2.22 2.29
CA LYS A 46 17.62 -3.09 1.43
C LYS A 46 18.13 -3.15 0.00
N LEU A 47 18.52 -2.02 -0.56
CA LEU A 47 18.91 -1.92 -1.95
C LEU A 47 20.36 -2.42 -2.20
N SER A 48 21.21 -2.45 -1.17
CA SER A 48 22.61 -2.89 -1.31
C SER A 48 22.78 -4.32 -1.81
N SER A 49 21.76 -5.18 -1.72
CA SER A 49 21.78 -6.55 -2.23
C SER A 49 21.59 -6.65 -3.75
N PHE A 50 21.17 -5.56 -4.40
CA PHE A 50 20.92 -5.51 -5.84
C PHE A 50 22.02 -4.75 -6.56
N LYS A 51 23.20 -5.35 -6.70
CA LYS A 51 24.39 -4.71 -7.33
C LYS A 51 24.54 -5.00 -8.81
N GLU A 52 23.99 -6.12 -9.29
CA GLU A 52 24.14 -6.54 -10.68
C GLU A 52 22.85 -6.30 -11.48
N GLY A 53 23.00 -5.63 -12.63
CA GLY A 53 21.91 -5.40 -13.57
C GLY A 53 20.87 -4.38 -13.15
N ILE A 54 21.16 -3.60 -12.09
CA ILE A 54 20.28 -2.52 -11.59
C ILE A 54 21.12 -1.28 -11.31
N THR A 55 20.69 -0.15 -11.85
CA THR A 55 21.26 1.16 -11.53
C THR A 55 20.49 1.78 -10.36
N ILE A 56 21.14 2.02 -9.23
CA ILE A 56 20.51 2.66 -8.07
C ILE A 56 21.02 4.10 -7.99
N VAL A 57 20.11 5.05 -8.12
CA VAL A 57 20.35 6.49 -7.92
C VAL A 57 19.71 6.88 -6.59
N TYR A 58 20.51 7.38 -5.67
CA TYR A 58 20.02 7.87 -4.40
C TYR A 58 19.67 9.35 -4.50
N GLY A 59 18.45 9.71 -4.09
CA GLY A 59 17.94 11.07 -4.15
C GLY A 59 16.59 11.20 -3.46
N ASP A 60 16.06 12.42 -3.50
CA ASP A 60 14.74 12.76 -2.97
C ASP A 60 13.77 13.04 -4.12
N ILE A 61 12.62 12.33 -4.11
CA ILE A 61 11.59 12.52 -5.15
C ILE A 61 10.97 13.93 -5.09
N ALA A 62 10.99 14.59 -3.93
CA ALA A 62 10.55 15.97 -3.78
C ALA A 62 11.59 16.98 -4.35
N ASN A 63 12.82 16.53 -4.66
CA ASN A 63 13.84 17.35 -5.28
C ASN A 63 13.84 17.17 -6.80
N ASN A 64 13.41 18.20 -7.53
CA ASN A 64 13.31 18.17 -8.99
C ASN A 64 14.63 17.79 -9.69
N ASN A 65 15.79 18.24 -9.17
CA ASN A 65 17.09 17.91 -9.76
C ASN A 65 17.46 16.44 -9.63
N ASP A 66 17.06 15.78 -8.53
CA ASP A 66 17.30 14.35 -8.34
C ASP A 66 16.38 13.54 -9.27
N VAL A 67 15.11 13.94 -9.39
CA VAL A 67 14.14 13.30 -10.29
C VAL A 67 14.59 13.42 -11.75
N LYS A 68 15.07 14.59 -12.17
CA LYS A 68 15.55 14.82 -13.53
C LYS A 68 16.64 13.84 -13.97
N LYS A 69 17.54 13.45 -13.05
CA LYS A 69 18.65 12.50 -13.33
C LYS A 69 18.16 11.11 -13.77
N VAL A 70 16.97 10.71 -13.30
CA VAL A 70 16.44 9.35 -13.52
C VAL A 70 15.33 9.30 -14.56
N CYS A 71 14.88 10.42 -15.10
CA CYS A 71 13.79 10.49 -16.06
C CYS A 71 14.22 10.48 -17.55
N VAL A 72 15.48 10.16 -17.86
CA VAL A 72 16.03 10.29 -19.23
C VAL A 72 15.86 8.99 -20.01
N ASN A 73 15.12 9.08 -21.15
CA ASN A 73 14.89 7.97 -22.07
C ASN A 73 14.29 6.72 -21.41
N MET A 74 13.32 6.90 -20.49
CA MET A 74 12.59 5.81 -19.87
C MET A 74 11.45 5.35 -20.78
N ASN A 75 11.24 4.01 -20.83
CA ASN A 75 10.10 3.41 -21.54
C ASN A 75 8.94 3.14 -20.58
N PHE A 76 9.25 2.77 -19.34
CA PHE A 76 8.27 2.44 -18.31
C PHE A 76 8.66 3.07 -16.98
N VAL A 77 7.65 3.51 -16.24
CA VAL A 77 7.83 4.04 -14.88
C VAL A 77 6.84 3.34 -13.95
N ILE A 78 7.34 2.68 -12.91
CA ILE A 78 6.54 2.11 -11.84
C ILE A 78 6.70 3.00 -10.62
N HIS A 79 5.67 3.78 -10.30
CA HIS A 79 5.71 4.76 -9.22
C HIS A 79 4.98 4.26 -7.98
N LEU A 80 5.77 3.77 -7.00
CA LEU A 80 5.31 3.21 -5.72
C LEU A 80 5.81 4.02 -4.51
N ALA A 81 6.58 5.10 -4.73
CA ALA A 81 7.05 5.93 -3.63
C ALA A 81 5.89 6.70 -3.00
N ALA A 82 5.67 6.48 -1.71
CA ALA A 82 4.68 7.21 -0.93
C ALA A 82 5.03 7.19 0.56
N ILE A 83 4.62 8.24 1.27
CA ILE A 83 4.46 8.24 2.72
C ILE A 83 3.05 7.73 3.00
N ILE A 84 2.94 6.69 3.80
CA ILE A 84 1.68 6.00 4.12
C ILE A 84 1.37 6.15 5.62
N PRO A 85 0.12 5.91 6.05
CA PRO A 85 -0.23 5.86 7.48
C PRO A 85 0.65 4.88 8.28
N PRO A 86 0.95 5.14 9.57
CA PRO A 86 0.52 6.33 10.33
C PRO A 86 1.33 7.60 10.04
N LEU A 87 2.50 7.50 9.39
CA LEU A 87 3.41 8.64 9.18
C LEU A 87 2.79 9.76 8.32
N ALA A 88 1.92 9.42 7.38
CA ALA A 88 1.24 10.42 6.55
C ALA A 88 0.29 11.32 7.37
N GLU A 89 -0.35 10.76 8.40
CA GLU A 89 -1.23 11.48 9.33
C GLU A 89 -0.42 12.29 10.35
N GLU A 90 0.69 11.71 10.84
CA GLU A 90 1.59 12.37 11.80
C GLU A 90 2.40 13.52 11.16
N ASN A 91 2.62 13.48 9.87
CA ASN A 91 3.39 14.47 9.13
C ASN A 91 2.82 14.70 7.73
N SER A 92 1.72 15.44 7.67
CA SER A 92 1.00 15.77 6.43
C SER A 92 1.85 16.57 5.44
N GLU A 93 2.75 17.42 5.93
CA GLU A 93 3.68 18.18 5.07
C GLU A 93 4.64 17.24 4.32
N LEU A 94 5.19 16.23 5.00
CA LEU A 94 6.03 15.22 4.36
C LEU A 94 5.23 14.38 3.37
N ALA A 95 3.98 14.01 3.73
CA ALA A 95 3.09 13.29 2.82
C ALA A 95 2.81 14.10 1.56
N LEU A 96 2.49 15.39 1.68
CA LEU A 96 2.29 16.29 0.55
C LEU A 96 3.55 16.38 -0.34
N LYS A 97 4.72 16.57 0.27
CA LYS A 97 6.00 16.67 -0.45
C LYS A 97 6.32 15.42 -1.27
N VAL A 98 6.15 14.24 -0.67
CA VAL A 98 6.52 12.98 -1.33
C VAL A 98 5.42 12.52 -2.29
N ASN A 99 4.16 12.47 -1.82
CA ASN A 99 3.08 11.85 -2.57
C ASN A 99 2.57 12.75 -3.71
N THR A 100 2.54 14.06 -3.51
CA THR A 100 1.99 15.01 -4.49
C THR A 100 3.11 15.71 -5.27
N ILE A 101 3.99 16.47 -4.61
CA ILE A 101 5.06 17.22 -5.29
C ILE A 101 6.05 16.25 -5.95
N GLY A 102 6.37 15.12 -5.30
CA GLY A 102 7.20 14.08 -5.89
C GLY A 102 6.62 13.48 -7.16
N THR A 103 5.31 13.21 -7.18
CA THR A 103 4.60 12.73 -8.38
C THR A 103 4.61 13.81 -9.48
N GLU A 104 4.34 15.06 -9.14
CA GLU A 104 4.38 16.17 -10.08
C GLU A 104 5.78 16.35 -10.71
N ASN A 105 6.84 16.25 -9.91
CA ASN A 105 8.21 16.29 -10.40
C ASN A 105 8.51 15.17 -11.41
N LEU A 106 8.03 13.94 -11.13
CA LEU A 106 8.17 12.82 -12.07
C LEU A 106 7.45 13.12 -13.39
N ILE A 107 6.18 13.48 -13.34
CA ILE A 107 5.38 13.75 -14.53
C ILE A 107 6.03 14.84 -15.38
N ARG A 108 6.36 15.99 -14.80
CA ARG A 108 6.98 17.12 -15.54
C ARG A 108 8.30 16.74 -16.21
N ASN A 109 9.18 16.01 -15.52
CA ASN A 109 10.46 15.60 -16.10
C ASN A 109 10.29 14.52 -17.16
N LEU A 110 9.36 13.57 -16.98
CA LEU A 110 9.07 12.53 -17.97
C LEU A 110 8.46 13.11 -19.25
N GLU A 111 7.53 14.07 -19.16
CA GLU A 111 6.96 14.74 -20.33
C GLU A 111 8.03 15.42 -21.19
N GLN A 112 9.11 15.90 -20.58
CA GLN A 112 10.22 16.56 -21.27
C GLN A 112 11.30 15.60 -21.79
N LEU A 113 11.62 14.54 -21.02
CA LEU A 113 12.80 13.71 -21.24
C LEU A 113 12.47 12.28 -21.70
N SER A 114 11.20 11.88 -21.57
CA SER A 114 10.69 10.55 -21.94
C SER A 114 9.19 10.62 -22.26
N PRO A 115 8.77 11.45 -23.26
CA PRO A 115 7.34 11.72 -23.52
C PRO A 115 6.54 10.46 -23.89
N ASP A 116 7.18 9.42 -24.40
CA ASP A 116 6.56 8.15 -24.76
C ASP A 116 6.56 7.12 -23.62
N ALA A 117 7.01 7.50 -22.42
CA ALA A 117 7.03 6.60 -21.27
C ALA A 117 5.62 6.22 -20.83
N PHE A 118 5.44 4.94 -20.50
CA PHE A 118 4.22 4.46 -19.85
C PHE A 118 4.37 4.55 -18.32
N PHE A 119 3.47 5.29 -17.68
CA PHE A 119 3.51 5.59 -16.26
C PHE A 119 2.48 4.75 -15.49
N ILE A 120 2.92 3.86 -14.60
CA ILE A 120 2.05 3.01 -13.79
C ILE A 120 2.13 3.49 -12.34
N TYR A 121 0.99 3.85 -11.76
CA TYR A 121 0.89 4.46 -10.44
C TYR A 121 0.13 3.59 -9.44
N SER A 122 0.63 3.54 -8.21
CA SER A 122 -0.10 2.95 -7.08
C SER A 122 -0.93 4.00 -6.36
N SER A 123 -2.24 3.97 -6.53
CA SER A 123 -3.20 4.68 -5.69
C SER A 123 -3.67 3.81 -4.52
N SER A 124 -4.80 4.07 -3.91
CA SER A 124 -5.23 3.42 -2.67
C SER A 124 -6.74 3.35 -2.56
N ILE A 125 -7.26 2.30 -1.92
CA ILE A 125 -8.66 2.18 -1.50
C ILE A 125 -9.10 3.29 -0.54
N SER A 126 -8.16 3.92 0.19
CA SER A 126 -8.48 4.98 1.16
C SER A 126 -9.22 6.17 0.56
N ILE A 127 -9.08 6.41 -0.75
CA ILE A 127 -9.75 7.50 -1.44
C ILE A 127 -11.28 7.38 -1.46
N TYR A 128 -11.81 6.17 -1.25
CA TYR A 128 -13.27 5.91 -1.23
C TYR A 128 -13.90 6.16 0.15
N GLY A 129 -13.08 6.32 1.20
CA GLY A 129 -13.53 6.57 2.57
C GLY A 129 -14.17 5.37 3.26
N ASP A 130 -15.02 5.64 4.25
CA ASP A 130 -15.68 4.62 5.06
C ASP A 130 -16.67 3.78 4.24
N ARG A 131 -16.59 2.46 4.38
CA ARG A 131 -17.39 1.47 3.65
C ARG A 131 -17.98 0.40 4.58
N LEU A 132 -18.33 0.77 5.81
CA LEU A 132 -18.97 -0.17 6.74
C LEU A 132 -20.35 -0.63 6.27
N GLU A 133 -21.14 0.26 5.67
CA GLU A 133 -22.48 -0.06 5.18
C GLU A 133 -22.48 -0.46 3.70
N ASN A 134 -21.78 0.31 2.86
CA ASN A 134 -21.70 0.09 1.42
C ASN A 134 -20.36 -0.58 1.08
N ILE A 135 -20.25 -1.86 1.41
CA ILE A 135 -18.98 -2.61 1.37
C ILE A 135 -18.44 -2.85 -0.04
N MET A 136 -19.30 -2.85 -1.07
CA MET A 136 -18.90 -3.02 -2.46
C MET A 136 -18.43 -1.69 -3.06
N ILE A 137 -17.30 -1.71 -3.72
CA ILE A 137 -16.64 -0.53 -4.28
C ILE A 137 -16.42 -0.75 -5.78
N ASN A 138 -16.89 0.21 -6.57
CA ASN A 138 -16.64 0.29 -7.99
C ASN A 138 -15.63 1.43 -8.28
N VAL A 139 -14.89 1.33 -9.37
CA VAL A 139 -13.90 2.36 -9.76
C VAL A 139 -14.53 3.74 -9.96
N ASP A 140 -15.79 3.76 -10.40
CA ASP A 140 -16.55 4.99 -10.66
C ASP A 140 -17.22 5.57 -9.41
N ASP A 141 -17.10 4.92 -8.25
CA ASP A 141 -17.66 5.44 -7.00
C ASP A 141 -17.08 6.80 -6.63
N PRO A 142 -17.88 7.68 -6.00
CA PRO A 142 -17.41 8.97 -5.52
C PRO A 142 -16.20 8.84 -4.59
N LEU A 143 -15.20 9.70 -4.77
CA LEU A 143 -14.05 9.78 -3.90
C LEU A 143 -14.41 10.60 -2.66
N MET A 144 -14.47 9.95 -1.50
CA MET A 144 -14.93 10.55 -0.23
C MET A 144 -13.94 10.22 0.90
N PRO A 145 -12.71 10.79 0.88
CA PRO A 145 -11.71 10.50 1.90
C PRO A 145 -12.22 10.87 3.29
N GLY A 146 -11.85 10.10 4.29
CA GLY A 146 -12.20 10.37 5.69
C GLY A 146 -11.75 11.76 6.13
N GLU A 147 -12.42 12.29 7.19
CA GLU A 147 -12.21 13.66 7.65
C GLU A 147 -10.74 14.00 7.94
N ARG A 148 -10.00 13.06 8.53
CA ARG A 148 -8.56 13.21 8.90
C ARG A 148 -7.61 12.41 8.00
N ASP A 149 -8.08 11.91 6.83
CA ASP A 149 -7.27 11.09 5.93
C ASP A 149 -6.49 11.95 4.92
N GLU A 150 -5.41 12.57 5.42
CA GLU A 150 -4.50 13.36 4.57
C GLU A 150 -3.79 12.48 3.53
N TYR A 151 -3.56 11.21 3.82
CA TYR A 151 -3.00 10.27 2.87
C TYR A 151 -3.89 10.11 1.63
N ALA A 152 -5.18 9.85 1.84
CA ALA A 152 -6.15 9.74 0.74
C ALA A 152 -6.20 11.02 -0.10
N ARG A 153 -6.20 12.21 0.53
CA ARG A 153 -6.17 13.49 -0.18
C ARG A 153 -4.95 13.64 -1.08
N THR A 154 -3.75 13.23 -0.60
CA THR A 154 -2.55 13.26 -1.44
C THR A 154 -2.62 12.29 -2.61
N LYS A 155 -3.28 11.11 -2.44
CA LYS A 155 -3.48 10.15 -3.52
C LYS A 155 -4.45 10.66 -4.58
N ILE A 156 -5.57 11.28 -4.18
CA ILE A 156 -6.53 11.92 -5.11
C ILE A 156 -5.82 13.01 -5.93
N THR A 157 -5.06 13.88 -5.26
CA THR A 157 -4.31 14.94 -5.95
C THR A 157 -3.30 14.37 -6.96
N ALA A 158 -2.59 13.29 -6.59
CA ALA A 158 -1.66 12.62 -7.49
C ALA A 158 -2.38 11.99 -8.71
N GLU A 159 -3.53 11.34 -8.51
CA GLU A 159 -4.35 10.84 -9.64
C GLU A 159 -4.72 11.98 -10.60
N HIS A 160 -5.17 13.15 -10.09
CA HIS A 160 -5.50 14.29 -10.93
C HIS A 160 -4.28 14.80 -11.74
N ILE A 161 -3.10 14.88 -11.14
CA ILE A 161 -1.86 15.26 -11.82
C ILE A 161 -1.55 14.29 -12.97
N ILE A 162 -1.65 12.98 -12.70
CA ILE A 162 -1.36 11.93 -13.68
C ILE A 162 -2.38 11.94 -14.81
N CYS A 163 -3.68 11.99 -14.50
CA CYS A 163 -4.75 12.02 -15.50
C CYS A 163 -4.67 13.25 -16.41
N SER A 164 -4.21 14.39 -15.89
CA SER A 164 -4.03 15.63 -16.66
C SER A 164 -2.74 15.67 -17.48
N SER A 165 -1.85 14.67 -17.32
CA SER A 165 -0.57 14.62 -18.03
C SER A 165 -0.73 14.20 -19.50
N LYS A 166 0.29 14.53 -20.29
CA LYS A 166 0.41 14.06 -21.68
C LYS A 166 0.95 12.64 -21.78
N LEU A 167 1.50 12.10 -20.71
CA LEU A 167 2.03 10.75 -20.69
C LEU A 167 0.92 9.71 -20.89
N ASP A 168 1.30 8.59 -21.39
CA ASP A 168 0.47 7.37 -21.32
C ASP A 168 0.58 6.78 -19.91
N TRP A 169 -0.56 6.37 -19.31
CA TRP A 169 -0.57 5.95 -17.89
C TRP A 169 -1.63 4.90 -17.59
N SER A 170 -1.43 4.17 -16.48
CA SER A 170 -2.48 3.43 -15.78
C SER A 170 -2.36 3.63 -14.27
N ILE A 171 -3.48 3.62 -13.56
CA ILE A 171 -3.55 3.82 -12.12
C ILE A 171 -4.18 2.59 -11.48
N PHE A 172 -3.49 2.01 -10.48
CA PHE A 172 -4.01 0.91 -9.69
C PHE A 172 -4.34 1.39 -8.28
N ARG A 173 -5.63 1.41 -7.93
CA ARG A 173 -6.12 1.69 -6.58
C ARG A 173 -5.99 0.43 -5.75
N LEU A 174 -4.97 0.38 -4.92
CA LEU A 174 -4.62 -0.82 -4.17
C LEU A 174 -5.54 -0.99 -2.96
N THR A 175 -5.99 -2.21 -2.74
CA THR A 175 -6.65 -2.64 -1.50
C THR A 175 -5.66 -2.72 -0.33
N ALA A 176 -6.06 -3.34 0.79
CA ALA A 176 -5.18 -3.58 1.94
C ALA A 176 -4.05 -4.56 1.58
N ILE A 177 -2.83 -4.03 1.38
CA ILE A 177 -1.67 -4.85 1.02
C ILE A 177 -1.03 -5.45 2.27
N MET A 178 -1.10 -6.76 2.41
CA MET A 178 -0.63 -7.49 3.58
C MET A 178 0.88 -7.71 3.58
N GLY A 179 1.60 -6.70 4.03
CA GLY A 179 3.06 -6.75 4.16
C GLY A 179 3.54 -6.94 5.59
N ASN A 180 4.83 -6.67 5.84
CA ASN A 180 5.41 -6.72 7.17
C ASN A 180 4.97 -5.51 8.03
N HIS A 181 3.69 -5.43 8.35
CA HIS A 181 3.16 -4.38 9.21
C HIS A 181 3.60 -4.61 10.65
N LYS A 182 4.12 -3.56 11.26
CA LYS A 182 4.33 -3.55 12.71
C LYS A 182 3.01 -3.20 13.38
N VAL A 183 2.70 -3.86 14.48
CA VAL A 183 1.55 -3.48 15.30
C VAL A 183 1.70 -2.03 15.75
N SER A 184 0.73 -1.21 15.37
CA SER A 184 0.68 0.22 15.67
C SER A 184 -0.69 0.59 16.25
N LYS A 185 -0.89 1.86 16.58
CA LYS A 185 -2.19 2.41 16.98
C LYS A 185 -3.29 2.17 15.94
N LEU A 186 -2.94 2.14 14.64
CA LEU A 186 -3.89 1.88 13.55
C LEU A 186 -4.64 0.54 13.67
N MET A 187 -4.09 -0.43 14.42
CA MET A 187 -4.82 -1.67 14.71
C MET A 187 -6.17 -1.41 15.38
N PHE A 188 -6.28 -0.36 16.17
CA PHE A 188 -7.49 -0.04 16.92
C PHE A 188 -8.40 1.00 16.23
N HIS A 189 -7.90 1.64 15.19
CA HIS A 189 -8.69 2.61 14.41
C HIS A 189 -9.66 1.94 13.44
N MET A 190 -9.40 0.69 13.06
CA MET A 190 -10.27 -0.07 12.17
C MET A 190 -11.37 -0.76 12.96
N PRO A 191 -12.66 -0.54 12.64
CA PRO A 191 -13.76 -1.27 13.23
C PRO A 191 -13.66 -2.77 12.97
N LEU A 192 -13.98 -3.61 13.97
CA LEU A 192 -13.90 -5.06 13.82
C LEU A 192 -14.84 -5.60 12.73
N ALA A 193 -15.98 -4.94 12.53
CA ALA A 193 -16.96 -5.29 11.49
C ALA A 193 -16.51 -4.89 10.07
N THR A 194 -15.38 -4.21 9.90
CA THR A 194 -14.92 -3.77 8.59
C THR A 194 -14.69 -4.95 7.66
N SER A 195 -15.42 -4.95 6.54
CA SER A 195 -15.16 -5.87 5.41
C SER A 195 -13.90 -5.43 4.70
N MET A 196 -12.99 -6.35 4.43
CA MET A 196 -11.74 -6.04 3.76
C MET A 196 -11.35 -7.12 2.75
N GLU A 197 -10.99 -6.69 1.59
CA GLU A 197 -10.27 -7.50 0.61
C GLU A 197 -8.78 -7.23 0.78
N ILE A 198 -7.97 -8.26 0.80
CA ILE A 198 -6.51 -8.09 0.90
C ILE A 198 -5.83 -8.44 -0.43
N ALA A 199 -4.61 -7.96 -0.63
CA ALA A 199 -3.70 -8.51 -1.62
C ALA A 199 -2.32 -8.69 -1.00
N THR A 200 -1.53 -9.62 -1.57
CA THR A 200 -0.15 -9.83 -1.11
C THR A 200 0.80 -8.92 -1.87
N PRO A 201 1.95 -8.57 -1.28
CA PRO A 201 2.99 -7.84 -2.01
C PRO A 201 3.46 -8.57 -3.27
N GLU A 202 3.45 -9.91 -3.24
CA GLU A 202 3.87 -10.77 -4.33
C GLU A 202 2.94 -10.66 -5.54
N ASP A 203 1.62 -10.78 -5.33
CA ASP A 203 0.62 -10.64 -6.38
C ASP A 203 0.54 -9.20 -6.88
N THR A 204 0.54 -8.23 -5.95
CA THR A 204 0.57 -6.81 -6.31
C THR A 204 1.78 -6.48 -7.19
N ALA A 205 2.97 -6.96 -6.83
CA ALA A 205 4.17 -6.74 -7.63
C ALA A 205 4.06 -7.38 -9.02
N ARG A 206 3.48 -8.58 -9.11
CA ARG A 206 3.24 -9.27 -10.38
C ARG A 206 2.34 -8.45 -11.28
N ALA A 207 1.27 -7.85 -10.75
CA ALA A 207 0.40 -6.96 -11.52
C ALA A 207 1.18 -5.79 -12.14
N PHE A 208 2.02 -5.09 -11.38
CA PHE A 208 2.84 -4.00 -11.90
C PHE A 208 3.81 -4.44 -12.99
N ILE A 209 4.33 -5.65 -12.92
CA ILE A 209 5.29 -6.16 -13.91
C ILE A 209 4.57 -6.62 -15.18
N LEU A 210 3.46 -7.35 -15.05
CA LEU A 210 2.66 -7.80 -16.18
C LEU A 210 2.04 -6.62 -16.93
N ALA A 211 1.72 -5.54 -16.24
CA ALA A 211 1.25 -4.29 -16.83
C ALA A 211 2.21 -3.70 -17.88
N ILE A 212 3.51 -3.97 -17.79
CA ILE A 212 4.50 -3.52 -18.78
C ILE A 212 4.20 -4.11 -20.17
N GLU A 213 3.85 -5.39 -20.20
CA GLU A 213 3.57 -6.13 -21.46
C GLU A 213 2.15 -5.88 -21.98
N LYS A 214 1.27 -5.33 -21.13
CA LYS A 214 -0.16 -5.09 -21.43
C LYS A 214 -0.52 -3.60 -21.56
N ARG A 215 0.47 -2.75 -21.87
CA ARG A 215 0.30 -1.30 -22.00
C ARG A 215 -0.93 -0.92 -22.84
N SER A 216 -1.12 -1.55 -24.01
CA SER A 216 -2.23 -1.23 -24.91
C SER A 216 -3.61 -1.49 -24.31
N ASP A 217 -3.70 -2.49 -23.44
CA ASP A 217 -4.97 -2.97 -22.90
C ASP A 217 -5.41 -2.18 -21.66
N ILE A 218 -4.44 -1.48 -21.01
CA ILE A 218 -4.67 -0.76 -19.75
C ILE A 218 -4.37 0.74 -19.81
N SER A 219 -4.01 1.25 -20.99
CA SER A 219 -3.64 2.65 -21.18
C SER A 219 -4.82 3.59 -20.90
N LYS A 220 -4.56 4.65 -20.12
CA LYS A 220 -5.53 5.66 -19.69
C LYS A 220 -6.71 5.10 -18.89
N ILE A 221 -6.52 3.97 -18.21
CA ILE A 221 -7.54 3.32 -17.40
C ILE A 221 -7.09 3.30 -15.94
N ILE A 222 -8.05 3.52 -15.04
CA ILE A 222 -7.92 3.33 -13.59
C ILE A 222 -8.56 1.99 -13.25
N PHE A 223 -7.87 1.19 -12.44
CA PHE A 223 -8.36 -0.10 -11.97
C PHE A 223 -8.32 -0.19 -10.45
N ASN A 224 -9.29 -0.90 -9.89
CA ASN A 224 -9.24 -1.41 -8.53
C ASN A 224 -8.40 -2.70 -8.50
N LEU A 225 -7.32 -2.72 -7.71
CA LEU A 225 -6.44 -3.88 -7.58
C LEU A 225 -6.60 -4.52 -6.20
N GLY A 226 -7.22 -5.69 -6.18
CA GLY A 226 -7.43 -6.51 -4.99
C GLY A 226 -7.11 -7.98 -5.24
N GLY A 227 -7.12 -8.80 -4.18
CA GLY A 227 -6.86 -10.23 -4.26
C GLY A 227 -8.07 -11.08 -4.72
N GLY A 228 -9.22 -10.45 -4.94
CA GLY A 228 -10.46 -11.12 -5.35
C GLY A 228 -11.18 -11.82 -4.21
N VAL A 229 -12.24 -12.57 -4.55
CA VAL A 229 -13.14 -13.20 -3.59
C VAL A 229 -12.44 -14.12 -2.59
N ASN A 230 -11.38 -14.81 -3.01
CA ASN A 230 -10.60 -15.70 -2.14
C ASN A 230 -9.69 -14.96 -1.13
N CYS A 231 -9.65 -13.62 -1.22
CA CYS A 231 -8.90 -12.74 -0.34
C CYS A 231 -9.81 -11.79 0.47
N ARG A 232 -11.09 -12.12 0.58
CA ARG A 232 -12.10 -11.37 1.35
C ARG A 232 -12.27 -11.94 2.75
N THR A 233 -12.37 -11.03 3.73
CA THR A 233 -12.54 -11.37 5.16
C THR A 233 -13.16 -10.18 5.89
N THR A 234 -13.44 -10.33 7.18
CA THR A 234 -13.65 -9.20 8.09
C THR A 234 -12.38 -8.93 8.88
N TYR A 235 -12.26 -7.72 9.42
CA TYR A 235 -11.11 -7.38 10.24
C TYR A 235 -11.05 -8.22 11.53
N GLU A 236 -12.21 -8.55 12.12
CA GLU A 236 -12.30 -9.45 13.28
C GLU A 236 -11.74 -10.84 12.97
N GLU A 237 -12.14 -11.43 11.84
CA GLU A 237 -11.65 -12.74 11.40
C GLU A 237 -10.14 -12.71 11.15
N LEU A 238 -9.65 -11.68 10.45
CA LEU A 238 -8.22 -11.52 10.21
C LEU A 238 -7.44 -11.44 11.52
N LEU A 239 -7.86 -10.57 12.46
CA LEU A 239 -7.18 -10.43 13.75
C LEU A 239 -7.25 -11.71 14.56
N THR A 240 -8.39 -12.40 14.58
CA THR A 240 -8.55 -13.66 15.30
C THR A 240 -7.57 -14.72 14.82
N HIS A 241 -7.47 -14.92 13.50
CA HIS A 241 -6.49 -15.85 12.92
C HIS A 241 -5.04 -15.44 13.22
N MET A 242 -4.74 -14.14 13.09
CA MET A 242 -3.38 -13.65 13.37
C MET A 242 -3.01 -13.81 14.87
N PHE A 243 -3.94 -13.58 15.79
CA PHE A 243 -3.72 -13.78 17.22
C PHE A 243 -3.43 -15.26 17.54
N GLU A 244 -4.12 -16.19 16.89
CA GLU A 244 -3.87 -17.63 17.02
C GLU A 244 -2.49 -18.01 16.46
N ILE A 245 -2.13 -17.50 15.27
CA ILE A 245 -0.84 -17.73 14.64
C ILE A 245 0.29 -17.24 15.55
N PHE A 246 0.18 -16.06 16.13
CA PHE A 246 1.18 -15.48 17.02
C PHE A 246 1.18 -16.08 18.44
N GLY A 247 0.17 -16.87 18.82
CA GLY A 247 0.05 -17.46 20.15
C GLY A 247 -0.57 -16.52 21.19
N LEU A 248 -1.25 -15.45 20.76
CA LEU A 248 -1.98 -14.53 21.65
C LEU A 248 -3.33 -15.06 22.11
N GLY A 249 -3.84 -16.13 21.46
CA GLY A 249 -5.15 -16.71 21.75
C GLY A 249 -6.30 -15.80 21.32
N LYS A 250 -7.43 -15.84 22.04
CA LYS A 250 -8.65 -15.11 21.64
C LYS A 250 -8.45 -13.60 21.56
N LEU A 251 -9.16 -12.94 20.64
CA LEU A 251 -9.28 -11.50 20.52
C LEU A 251 -10.24 -10.96 21.60
N ASN A 252 -9.73 -10.75 22.81
CA ASN A 252 -10.55 -10.34 23.96
C ASN A 252 -10.02 -9.02 24.55
N PHE A 253 -10.29 -7.93 23.86
CA PHE A 253 -10.10 -6.58 24.35
C PHE A 253 -11.39 -6.06 25.02
N PRO A 254 -11.30 -5.07 25.92
CA PRO A 254 -12.48 -4.43 26.51
C PRO A 254 -13.32 -3.73 25.44
N ASP A 255 -14.57 -3.44 25.79
CA ASP A 255 -15.44 -2.63 24.96
C ASP A 255 -14.78 -1.28 24.64
N LYS A 256 -15.08 -0.74 23.46
CA LYS A 256 -14.48 0.52 22.95
C LYS A 256 -12.95 0.49 22.76
N ALA A 257 -12.33 -0.70 22.76
CA ALA A 257 -10.93 -0.81 22.38
C ALA A 257 -10.68 -0.53 20.90
N PHE A 258 -11.68 -0.79 20.04
CA PHE A 258 -11.63 -0.53 18.60
C PHE A 258 -12.61 0.59 18.25
N ALA A 259 -12.29 1.34 17.20
CA ALA A 259 -13.21 2.29 16.61
C ALA A 259 -14.46 1.57 16.04
N GLU A 260 -15.55 2.31 15.85
CA GLU A 260 -16.80 1.81 15.28
C GLU A 260 -17.08 2.41 13.89
N LYS A 261 -16.30 3.40 13.46
CA LYS A 261 -16.46 4.10 12.18
C LYS A 261 -15.15 4.75 11.71
N ASN A 262 -15.24 5.45 10.58
CA ASN A 262 -14.18 6.28 9.98
C ASN A 262 -12.94 5.52 9.53
N PHE A 263 -13.11 4.30 9.01
CA PHE A 263 -12.02 3.58 8.39
C PHE A 263 -12.36 3.16 6.96
N HIS A 264 -11.36 3.19 6.10
CA HIS A 264 -11.50 2.87 4.69
C HIS A 264 -11.13 1.40 4.42
N CYS A 265 -12.08 0.61 4.02
CA CYS A 265 -11.89 -0.73 3.43
C CYS A 265 -13.20 -1.14 2.76
N GLY A 266 -13.22 -2.28 2.13
CA GLY A 266 -14.36 -2.82 1.42
C GLY A 266 -13.92 -3.92 0.47
N PHE A 267 -14.83 -4.35 -0.39
CA PHE A 267 -14.59 -5.31 -1.45
C PHE A 267 -14.68 -4.61 -2.80
N TYR A 268 -13.73 -4.84 -3.68
CA TYR A 268 -13.83 -4.35 -5.06
C TYR A 268 -14.85 -5.18 -5.83
N GLU A 269 -15.88 -4.52 -6.38
CA GLU A 269 -16.89 -5.16 -7.22
C GLU A 269 -16.32 -5.46 -8.61
N ASP A 270 -15.54 -4.53 -9.15
CA ASP A 270 -14.88 -4.56 -10.45
C ASP A 270 -13.39 -5.01 -10.37
N GLY A 271 -12.97 -5.56 -9.24
CA GLY A 271 -11.58 -5.98 -9.05
C GLY A 271 -11.10 -7.07 -10.01
N ASP A 272 -12.01 -7.76 -10.67
CA ASP A 272 -11.69 -8.81 -11.63
C ASP A 272 -11.33 -8.25 -13.01
N ASP A 273 -11.69 -7.02 -13.36
CA ASP A 273 -11.37 -6.40 -14.65
C ASP A 273 -9.86 -6.37 -14.93
N LEU A 274 -9.06 -6.03 -13.91
CA LEU A 274 -7.60 -6.04 -14.04
C LEU A 274 -7.04 -7.49 -14.04
N GLU A 275 -7.65 -8.39 -13.30
CA GLU A 275 -7.25 -9.80 -13.26
C GLU A 275 -7.47 -10.48 -14.60
N GLU A 276 -8.58 -10.22 -15.28
CA GLU A 276 -8.87 -10.77 -16.63
C GLU A 276 -7.82 -10.37 -17.66
N ILE A 277 -7.20 -9.18 -17.51
CA ILE A 277 -6.14 -8.70 -18.40
C ILE A 277 -4.77 -9.24 -18.01
N LEU A 278 -4.45 -9.23 -16.71
CA LEU A 278 -3.09 -9.47 -16.23
C LEU A 278 -2.86 -10.88 -15.66
N HIS A 279 -3.89 -11.57 -15.16
CA HIS A 279 -3.77 -12.88 -14.49
C HIS A 279 -2.70 -12.89 -13.40
N PHE A 280 -2.78 -11.91 -12.48
CA PHE A 280 -1.73 -11.68 -11.47
C PHE A 280 -2.00 -12.37 -10.12
N ARG A 281 -3.23 -12.80 -9.85
CA ARG A 281 -3.65 -13.38 -8.56
C ARG A 281 -3.22 -14.84 -8.45
N ASN A 282 -2.46 -15.16 -7.41
CA ASN A 282 -2.07 -16.54 -7.07
C ASN A 282 -2.36 -16.86 -5.60
N ASP A 283 -2.57 -15.84 -4.79
CA ASP A 283 -2.71 -15.98 -3.35
C ASP A 283 -4.18 -15.99 -2.91
N THR A 284 -4.40 -16.59 -1.74
CA THR A 284 -5.69 -16.64 -1.03
C THR A 284 -5.46 -16.28 0.44
N MET A 285 -6.54 -16.04 1.19
CA MET A 285 -6.46 -15.88 2.65
C MET A 285 -5.76 -17.07 3.32
N GLU A 286 -6.06 -18.29 2.86
CA GLU A 286 -5.44 -19.50 3.40
C GLU A 286 -3.94 -19.54 3.14
N SER A 287 -3.50 -19.29 1.90
CA SER A 287 -2.06 -19.22 1.55
C SER A 287 -1.34 -18.13 2.35
N TYR A 288 -1.98 -16.98 2.56
CA TYR A 288 -1.47 -15.89 3.39
C TYR A 288 -1.27 -16.35 4.84
N TYR A 289 -2.29 -16.92 5.48
CA TYR A 289 -2.17 -17.41 6.87
C TYR A 289 -1.12 -18.51 7.01
N MET A 290 -1.03 -19.40 6.04
CA MET A 290 0.00 -20.45 6.04
C MET A 290 1.41 -19.85 6.01
N ARG A 291 1.66 -18.85 5.16
CA ARG A 291 2.96 -18.15 5.11
C ARG A 291 3.27 -17.41 6.42
N GLU A 292 2.30 -16.73 7.00
CA GLU A 292 2.50 -16.03 8.27
C GLU A 292 2.82 -17.03 9.40
N LYS A 293 2.15 -18.18 9.44
CA LYS A 293 2.42 -19.25 10.41
C LYS A 293 3.85 -19.78 10.29
N LEU A 294 4.35 -19.95 9.06
CA LEU A 294 5.72 -20.43 8.82
C LEU A 294 6.81 -19.44 9.26
N LYS A 295 6.50 -18.14 9.27
CA LYS A 295 7.44 -17.10 9.74
C LYS A 295 7.63 -17.09 11.25
N ILE A 296 6.75 -17.74 12.01
CA ILE A 296 6.78 -17.71 13.48
C ILE A 296 7.39 -19.01 14.04
N PRO A 297 8.60 -18.98 14.56
CA PRO A 297 9.19 -20.16 15.14
C PRO A 297 8.44 -20.57 16.42
N LEU A 298 8.37 -21.88 16.69
CA LEU A 298 7.60 -22.45 17.81
C LEU A 298 7.96 -21.84 19.16
N TRP A 299 9.26 -21.61 19.43
CA TRP A 299 9.69 -21.00 20.68
C TRP A 299 9.11 -19.59 20.89
N ARG A 300 9.01 -18.80 19.80
CA ARG A 300 8.42 -17.47 19.86
C ARG A 300 6.93 -17.53 20.14
N LYS A 301 6.23 -18.47 19.51
CA LYS A 301 4.79 -18.72 19.75
C LYS A 301 4.55 -19.10 21.22
N TRP A 302 5.40 -19.98 21.78
CA TRP A 302 5.36 -20.38 23.19
C TRP A 302 5.59 -19.20 24.14
N MET A 303 6.62 -18.40 23.89
CA MET A 303 6.88 -17.19 24.69
C MET A 303 5.72 -16.21 24.63
N THR A 304 5.16 -15.98 23.42
CA THR A 304 3.99 -15.11 23.26
C THR A 304 2.79 -15.65 24.06
N PHE A 305 2.56 -16.96 24.04
CA PHE A 305 1.48 -17.59 24.80
C PHE A 305 1.62 -17.40 26.31
N ILE A 306 2.82 -17.53 26.86
CA ILE A 306 3.09 -17.32 28.30
C ILE A 306 2.80 -15.87 28.68
N PHE A 307 3.24 -14.90 27.87
CA PHE A 307 3.10 -13.46 28.12
C PHE A 307 1.91 -12.80 27.45
N LYS A 308 0.93 -13.58 26.96
CA LYS A 308 -0.18 -13.06 26.14
C LYS A 308 -0.96 -11.92 26.78
N ASN A 309 -1.21 -12.00 28.09
CA ASN A 309 -1.98 -10.98 28.80
C ASN A 309 -1.19 -9.67 28.93
N GLN A 310 0.11 -9.77 29.24
CA GLN A 310 1.00 -8.63 29.31
C GLN A 310 1.13 -7.94 27.94
N ILE A 311 1.27 -8.75 26.87
CA ILE A 311 1.34 -8.23 25.50
C ILE A 311 0.03 -7.54 25.12
N LYS A 312 -1.13 -8.15 25.41
CA LYS A 312 -2.44 -7.53 25.13
C LYS A 312 -2.62 -6.21 25.89
N ASN A 313 -2.22 -6.17 27.14
CA ASN A 313 -2.26 -4.92 27.93
C ASN A 313 -1.34 -3.83 27.32
N LEU A 314 -0.16 -4.21 26.81
CA LEU A 314 0.72 -3.28 26.11
C LEU A 314 0.15 -2.83 24.76
N LEU A 315 -0.57 -3.71 24.07
CA LEU A 315 -1.29 -3.35 22.84
C LEU A 315 -2.43 -2.36 23.13
N LEU A 316 -3.25 -2.66 24.16
CA LEU A 316 -4.38 -1.81 24.55
C LEU A 316 -3.96 -0.38 24.88
N LYS A 317 -2.77 -0.19 25.49
CA LYS A 317 -2.20 1.16 25.71
C LYS A 317 -1.94 1.97 24.45
N LYS A 318 -2.01 1.35 23.26
CA LYS A 318 -1.88 2.04 21.98
C LYS A 318 -3.25 2.37 21.35
N SER A 319 -4.33 1.97 21.99
CA SER A 319 -5.68 2.24 21.51
C SER A 319 -6.07 3.66 21.85
N GLU A 320 -6.00 4.55 20.87
CA GLU A 320 -6.52 5.92 20.98
C GLU A 320 -8.04 5.93 21.18
N PRO A 321 -8.86 5.05 20.51
CA PRO A 321 -10.28 4.92 20.83
C PRO A 321 -10.54 4.60 22.30
N TYR A 322 -9.82 3.63 22.87
CA TYR A 322 -10.00 3.27 24.27
C TYR A 322 -9.57 4.39 25.24
N GLU A 323 -8.48 5.08 24.90
CA GLU A 323 -8.00 6.22 25.67
C GLU A 323 -9.04 7.36 25.67
N ALA A 324 -9.62 7.67 24.50
CA ALA A 324 -10.69 8.65 24.37
C ALA A 324 -11.91 8.28 25.23
N PHE A 325 -12.29 6.99 25.21
CA PHE A 325 -13.43 6.48 25.98
C PHE A 325 -13.22 6.58 27.50
N ILE A 326 -12.07 6.12 28.02
CA ILE A 326 -11.81 6.12 29.48
C ILE A 326 -11.58 7.53 30.05
N ASN A 327 -11.11 8.48 29.22
CA ASN A 327 -10.87 9.88 29.62
C ASN A 327 -12.08 10.78 29.39
N ASP A 328 -13.23 10.24 28.92
CA ASP A 328 -14.43 11.01 28.55
C ASP A 328 -14.12 12.17 27.58
N ASP A 329 -13.15 11.93 26.66
CA ASP A 329 -12.83 12.89 25.61
C ASP A 329 -13.91 12.86 24.53
N ARG A 330 -14.83 13.85 24.60
CA ARG A 330 -15.99 13.92 23.70
C ARG A 330 -15.61 14.12 22.25
N ILE A 331 -14.56 14.88 21.95
CA ILE A 331 -14.16 15.19 20.58
C ILE A 331 -13.59 13.93 19.90
N GLU A 332 -12.65 13.28 20.56
CA GLU A 332 -12.07 12.04 20.04
C GLU A 332 -13.08 10.88 20.06
N SER A 333 -13.95 10.80 21.09
CA SER A 333 -15.01 9.80 21.12
C SER A 333 -16.02 9.98 19.97
N GLN A 334 -16.36 11.20 19.57
CA GLN A 334 -17.19 11.45 18.39
C GLN A 334 -16.52 11.04 17.08
N HIS A 335 -15.20 11.08 17.03
CA HIS A 335 -14.45 10.61 15.87
C HIS A 335 -14.50 9.08 15.73
N TYR A 336 -14.34 8.35 16.83
CA TYR A 336 -14.21 6.89 16.81
C TYR A 336 -15.53 6.14 16.94
N PHE A 337 -16.54 6.71 17.60
CA PHE A 337 -17.75 5.99 17.97
C PHE A 337 -19.01 6.62 17.39
N ASN A 338 -20.02 5.78 17.16
CA ASN A 338 -21.35 6.26 16.84
C ASN A 338 -21.91 6.94 18.08
N THR A 339 -22.28 8.21 17.96
CA THR A 339 -23.04 8.92 19.00
C THR A 339 -24.44 8.38 19.00
N GLY A 340 -24.83 7.68 20.10
CA GLY A 340 -26.20 7.25 20.32
C GLY A 340 -27.12 8.45 20.54
#